data_338bfe52beac214e8bb197eee29b95cd
#
_entry.id   338bfe52beac214e8bb197eee29b95cd
#
_cell.length_a   1.000
_cell.length_b   1.000
_cell.length_c   1.000
_cell.angle_alpha   90.00
_cell.angle_beta   90.00
_cell.angle_gamma   90.00
#
_symmetry.space_group_name_H-M   'P 1'
#
loop_
_entity.id
_entity.type
_entity.pdbx_description
1 polymer ?
#
loop_
_entity_poly.entity_id
_entity_poly.type
_entity_poly.pdbx_seq_one_letter_code
_entity_poly.pdbx_strand_id
1 'polypeptide(L)'
;MSSDDAIYYEIGSQLNKQLGNFEFSADRINVITLEDKRFSTIKPDDLIVPIGKKAAEESHNYQSSNSIIYSFVDRGLIDKINQGEQAKPWAAITVNQPVERLISIADDLVKNNYKNKIIILVSENNGELKRNLNAIKSLKRGQIEIVEIKPDDVVTKVVEKSLFNAAVLISTDEENIWSGSNAKWLLRQAYNHQVPVVGNSKRFLKAGALISVYSSMEKISETTSLLIGQWLDDGIITNTGIHYAPSTIDVNKSVARALNYNKNILQTLEVDE
;
A
#
# COMPACT_ATOMS: atom_id res chain seq x y z
N MET A 1 17.86 7.81 5.36
CA MET A 1 16.50 7.92 5.90
C MET A 1 15.90 9.24 5.46
N SER A 2 14.61 9.27 5.19
CA SER A 2 13.88 10.50 4.82
C SER A 2 13.77 11.42 6.05
N SER A 3 13.40 12.68 5.84
CA SER A 3 13.29 13.76 6.84
C SER A 3 12.38 13.54 8.04
N ASP A 4 11.73 12.37 8.17
CA ASP A 4 10.98 11.93 9.36
C ASP A 4 11.83 10.91 10.13
N ASP A 5 12.93 11.36 10.68
CA ASP A 5 13.94 10.53 11.36
C ASP A 5 13.35 9.63 12.45
N ALA A 6 12.35 10.09 13.19
CA ALA A 6 11.73 9.35 14.28
C ALA A 6 11.02 8.05 13.79
N ILE A 7 10.29 8.11 12.68
CA ILE A 7 9.57 6.95 12.11
C ILE A 7 10.57 5.88 11.63
N TYR A 8 11.63 6.31 10.95
CA TYR A 8 12.62 5.36 10.43
C TYR A 8 13.47 4.73 11.54
N TYR A 9 13.72 5.44 12.64
CA TYR A 9 14.34 4.86 13.84
C TYR A 9 13.42 3.82 14.48
N GLU A 10 12.12 4.09 14.57
CA GLU A 10 11.14 3.14 15.08
C GLU A 10 11.08 1.89 14.22
N ILE A 11 11.02 2.03 12.88
CA ILE A 11 11.07 0.91 11.93
C ILE A 11 12.35 0.11 12.10
N GLY A 12 13.51 0.77 12.15
CA GLY A 12 14.80 0.11 12.35
C GLY A 12 14.87 -0.65 13.67
N SER A 13 14.33 -0.08 14.74
CA SER A 13 14.25 -0.73 16.06
C SER A 13 13.32 -1.96 16.02
N GLN A 14 12.17 -1.86 15.39
CA GLN A 14 11.26 -2.99 15.24
C GLN A 14 11.87 -4.09 14.38
N LEU A 15 12.51 -3.74 13.27
CA LEU A 15 13.18 -4.71 12.41
C LEU A 15 14.31 -5.43 13.16
N ASN A 16 15.15 -4.71 13.91
CA ASN A 16 16.19 -5.29 14.74
C ASN A 16 15.61 -6.24 15.82
N LYS A 17 14.49 -5.88 16.43
CA LYS A 17 13.79 -6.73 17.39
C LYS A 17 13.30 -8.03 16.74
N GLN A 18 12.73 -7.96 15.54
CA GLN A 18 12.26 -9.13 14.80
C GLN A 18 13.44 -10.02 14.34
N LEU A 19 14.51 -9.40 13.87
CA LEU A 19 15.73 -10.12 13.47
C LEU A 19 16.42 -10.82 14.65
N GLY A 20 16.30 -10.30 15.87
CA GLY A 20 16.78 -10.95 17.09
C GLY A 20 16.10 -12.28 17.42
N ASN A 21 14.97 -12.61 16.80
CA ASN A 21 14.32 -13.91 16.91
C ASN A 21 14.98 -14.99 16.04
N PHE A 22 15.81 -14.59 15.08
CA PHE A 22 16.66 -15.48 14.31
C PHE A 22 18.01 -15.59 15.06
N GLU A 23 18.66 -16.75 15.04
CA GLU A 23 20.00 -16.95 15.62
C GLU A 23 21.09 -16.18 14.85
N PHE A 24 20.84 -14.88 14.66
CA PHE A 24 21.65 -13.99 13.86
C PHE A 24 22.45 -13.03 14.74
N SER A 25 23.76 -13.00 14.53
CA SER A 25 24.64 -12.07 15.24
C SER A 25 24.40 -10.63 14.79
N ALA A 26 23.99 -9.76 15.71
CA ALA A 26 23.76 -8.35 15.47
C ALA A 26 24.98 -7.61 14.84
N ASP A 27 26.18 -8.18 15.01
CA ASP A 27 27.43 -7.66 14.45
C ASP A 27 27.48 -7.65 12.91
N ARG A 28 26.55 -8.37 12.26
CA ARG A 28 26.43 -8.44 10.80
C ARG A 28 25.50 -7.39 10.20
N ILE A 29 24.79 -6.63 11.04
CA ILE A 29 23.86 -5.60 10.58
C ILE A 29 24.53 -4.24 10.62
N ASN A 30 24.67 -3.60 9.45
CA ASN A 30 25.15 -2.23 9.34
C ASN A 30 23.97 -1.32 8.99
N VAL A 31 23.60 -0.42 9.89
CA VAL A 31 22.58 0.61 9.62
C VAL A 31 23.26 1.84 9.02
N ILE A 32 22.89 2.20 7.80
CA ILE A 32 23.41 3.34 7.08
C ILE A 32 22.27 4.34 6.85
N THR A 33 22.44 5.58 7.28
CA THR A 33 21.49 6.67 6.93
C THR A 33 21.88 7.30 5.59
N LEU A 34 20.94 7.92 4.89
CA LEU A 34 21.23 8.59 3.62
C LEU A 34 22.23 9.77 3.75
N GLU A 35 22.32 10.36 4.94
CA GLU A 35 23.29 11.41 5.26
C GLU A 35 24.69 10.85 5.51
N ASP A 36 24.76 9.56 5.77
CA ASP A 36 25.98 8.84 6.08
C ASP A 36 26.67 8.43 4.78
N LYS A 37 27.81 9.01 4.48
CA LYS A 37 28.58 8.73 3.26
C LYS A 37 29.23 7.32 3.22
N ARG A 38 28.84 6.40 4.13
CA ARG A 38 29.41 5.06 4.24
C ARG A 38 28.89 4.06 3.21
N PHE A 39 28.19 4.50 2.16
CA PHE A 39 27.78 3.60 1.06
C PHE A 39 28.93 2.87 0.39
N SER A 40 30.13 3.42 0.44
CA SER A 40 31.36 2.78 -0.04
C SER A 40 31.79 1.53 0.76
N THR A 41 31.18 1.29 1.92
CA THR A 41 31.43 0.09 2.74
C THR A 41 30.59 -1.13 2.31
N ILE A 42 29.59 -0.94 1.45
CA ILE A 42 28.77 -2.02 0.90
C ILE A 42 29.64 -2.88 0.00
N LYS A 43 29.71 -4.17 0.32
CA LYS A 43 30.46 -5.14 -0.45
C LYS A 43 29.57 -5.83 -1.50
N PRO A 44 30.13 -6.30 -2.60
CA PRO A 44 29.42 -7.23 -3.46
C PRO A 44 28.92 -8.41 -2.64
N ASP A 45 27.70 -8.87 -2.94
CA ASP A 45 27.00 -9.95 -2.25
C ASP A 45 26.47 -9.65 -0.82
N ASP A 46 26.63 -8.40 -0.32
CA ASP A 46 25.84 -7.99 0.85
C ASP A 46 24.35 -7.94 0.49
N LEU A 47 23.47 -8.28 1.43
CA LEU A 47 22.04 -7.98 1.30
C LEU A 47 21.79 -6.51 1.64
N ILE A 48 21.14 -5.79 0.75
CA ILE A 48 20.73 -4.41 0.99
C ILE A 48 19.24 -4.39 1.31
N VAL A 49 18.89 -3.74 2.42
CA VAL A 49 17.49 -3.57 2.84
C VAL A 49 17.17 -2.07 2.92
N PRO A 50 16.81 -1.44 1.80
CA PRO A 50 16.41 -0.02 1.80
C PRO A 50 15.03 0.14 2.43
N ILE A 51 14.93 1.08 3.38
CA ILE A 51 13.69 1.37 4.10
C ILE A 51 13.15 2.73 3.65
N GLY A 52 12.00 2.70 2.97
CA GLY A 52 11.33 3.88 2.45
C GLY A 52 11.83 4.36 1.10
N LYS A 53 11.10 5.34 0.52
CA LYS A 53 11.24 5.80 -0.86
C LYS A 53 12.66 6.22 -1.23
N LYS A 54 13.25 7.17 -0.47
CA LYS A 54 14.57 7.72 -0.80
C LYS A 54 15.68 6.67 -0.74
N ALA A 55 15.62 5.78 0.27
CA ALA A 55 16.59 4.70 0.39
C ALA A 55 16.46 3.70 -0.77
N ALA A 56 15.23 3.44 -1.22
CA ALA A 56 14.97 2.57 -2.37
C ALA A 56 15.52 3.17 -3.67
N GLU A 57 15.31 4.46 -3.91
CA GLU A 57 15.86 5.17 -5.09
C GLU A 57 17.39 5.14 -5.12
N GLU A 58 18.06 5.40 -4.00
CA GLU A 58 19.51 5.36 -3.89
C GLU A 58 20.08 3.95 -4.05
N SER A 59 19.41 2.95 -3.50
CA SER A 59 19.89 1.55 -3.56
C SER A 59 19.81 0.94 -4.95
N HIS A 60 19.03 1.53 -5.87
CA HIS A 60 18.95 1.06 -7.25
C HIS A 60 20.33 0.97 -7.94
N ASN A 61 21.25 1.84 -7.58
CA ASN A 61 22.61 1.86 -8.12
C ASN A 61 23.42 0.59 -7.76
N TYR A 62 22.97 -0.19 -6.78
CA TYR A 62 23.65 -1.41 -6.30
C TYR A 62 23.02 -2.72 -6.81
N GLN A 63 21.94 -2.67 -7.57
CA GLN A 63 21.19 -3.85 -8.05
C GLN A 63 22.01 -4.80 -8.94
N SER A 64 23.08 -4.31 -9.57
CA SER A 64 23.93 -5.15 -10.42
C SER A 64 24.80 -6.13 -9.62
N SER A 65 25.09 -5.84 -8.35
CA SER A 65 26.03 -6.60 -7.53
C SER A 65 25.41 -7.20 -6.27
N ASN A 66 24.26 -6.70 -5.82
CA ASN A 66 23.68 -7.04 -4.54
C ASN A 66 22.23 -7.52 -4.66
N SER A 67 21.83 -8.46 -3.80
CA SER A 67 20.43 -8.78 -3.56
C SER A 67 19.77 -7.64 -2.78
N ILE A 68 18.54 -7.25 -3.14
CA ILE A 68 17.86 -6.12 -2.51
C ILE A 68 16.45 -6.53 -2.02
N ILE A 69 16.15 -6.24 -0.75
CA ILE A 69 14.81 -6.38 -0.19
C ILE A 69 14.29 -4.98 0.16
N TYR A 70 13.48 -4.40 -0.73
CA TYR A 70 12.84 -3.11 -0.50
C TYR A 70 11.78 -3.23 0.59
N SER A 71 11.79 -2.35 1.57
CA SER A 71 10.81 -2.34 2.65
C SER A 71 10.20 -0.96 2.88
N PHE A 72 8.92 -0.90 3.28
CA PHE A 72 8.18 0.34 3.46
C PHE A 72 8.13 1.24 2.22
N VAL A 73 7.95 0.64 1.07
CA VAL A 73 7.87 1.31 -0.24
C VAL A 73 6.46 1.23 -0.80
N ASP A 74 6.09 2.17 -1.66
CA ASP A 74 4.87 2.04 -2.44
C ASP A 74 5.11 1.23 -3.73
N ARG A 75 4.05 0.59 -4.21
CA ARG A 75 4.12 -0.23 -5.42
C ARG A 75 4.56 0.57 -6.64
N GLY A 76 4.03 1.77 -6.83
CA GLY A 76 4.35 2.61 -7.98
C GLY A 76 5.82 3.01 -8.04
N LEU A 77 6.50 3.13 -6.90
CA LEU A 77 7.94 3.32 -6.85
C LEU A 77 8.67 2.06 -7.33
N ILE A 78 8.28 0.89 -6.83
CA ILE A 78 8.90 -0.39 -7.21
C ILE A 78 8.75 -0.64 -8.70
N ASP A 79 7.57 -0.40 -9.27
CA ASP A 79 7.33 -0.52 -10.70
C ASP A 79 8.23 0.41 -11.54
N LYS A 80 8.57 1.59 -11.00
CA LYS A 80 9.49 2.54 -11.67
C LYS A 80 10.94 2.11 -11.62
N ILE A 81 11.44 1.71 -10.44
CA ILE A 81 12.86 1.37 -10.27
C ILE A 81 13.21 0.00 -10.86
N ASN A 82 12.23 -0.87 -11.05
CA ASN A 82 12.43 -2.22 -11.60
C ASN A 82 12.04 -2.34 -13.09
N GLN A 83 12.00 -1.23 -13.82
CA GLN A 83 11.81 -1.21 -15.28
C GLN A 83 13.10 -1.64 -15.99
N GLY A 84 13.35 -2.94 -16.10
CA GLY A 84 14.52 -3.47 -16.82
C GLY A 84 14.94 -4.86 -16.33
N GLU A 85 15.92 -5.44 -17.02
CA GLU A 85 16.54 -6.68 -16.56
C GLU A 85 17.42 -6.39 -15.34
N GLN A 86 17.19 -7.13 -14.28
CA GLN A 86 17.96 -7.01 -13.04
C GLN A 86 18.95 -8.16 -12.95
N ALA A 87 20.20 -7.83 -12.60
CA ALA A 87 21.27 -8.83 -12.51
C ALA A 87 21.12 -9.75 -11.28
N LYS A 88 20.55 -9.24 -10.20
CA LYS A 88 20.34 -10.00 -8.95
C LYS A 88 18.86 -10.07 -8.57
N PRO A 89 18.44 -11.12 -7.85
CA PRO A 89 17.08 -11.25 -7.33
C PRO A 89 16.72 -10.12 -6.38
N TRP A 90 15.47 -9.69 -6.41
CA TRP A 90 14.93 -8.68 -5.51
C TRP A 90 13.56 -9.08 -4.97
N ALA A 91 13.22 -8.53 -3.82
CA ALA A 91 11.88 -8.56 -3.24
C ALA A 91 11.47 -7.17 -2.76
N ALA A 92 10.18 -6.91 -2.63
CA ALA A 92 9.67 -5.66 -2.09
C ALA A 92 8.46 -5.90 -1.20
N ILE A 93 8.46 -5.32 -0.01
CA ILE A 93 7.32 -5.32 0.90
C ILE A 93 6.69 -3.94 0.83
N THR A 94 5.46 -3.87 0.29
CA THR A 94 4.78 -2.61 0.06
C THR A 94 3.95 -2.17 1.27
N VAL A 95 3.83 -0.85 1.45
CA VAL A 95 2.92 -0.26 2.45
C VAL A 95 1.46 -0.36 2.04
N ASN A 96 1.20 -0.51 0.74
CA ASN A 96 -0.13 -0.58 0.17
C ASN A 96 -0.64 -2.00 0.18
N GLN A 97 -1.95 -2.15 0.22
CA GLN A 97 -2.63 -3.43 0.04
C GLN A 97 -3.07 -3.61 -1.41
N PRO A 98 -3.15 -4.85 -1.93
CA PRO A 98 -3.63 -5.08 -3.28
C PRO A 98 -5.07 -4.59 -3.43
N VAL A 99 -5.38 -3.96 -4.56
CA VAL A 99 -6.71 -3.38 -4.82
C VAL A 99 -7.84 -4.43 -4.72
N GLU A 100 -7.52 -5.67 -5.01
CA GLU A 100 -8.42 -6.83 -4.90
C GLU A 100 -8.99 -6.98 -3.49
N ARG A 101 -8.16 -6.73 -2.48
CA ARG A 101 -8.58 -6.79 -1.07
C ARG A 101 -9.54 -5.66 -0.72
N LEU A 102 -9.27 -4.44 -1.20
CA LEU A 102 -10.18 -3.32 -1.02
C LEU A 102 -11.51 -3.54 -1.72
N ILE A 103 -11.48 -4.12 -2.93
CA ILE A 103 -12.68 -4.49 -3.69
C ILE A 103 -13.48 -5.56 -2.94
N SER A 104 -12.83 -6.56 -2.32
CA SER A 104 -13.52 -7.58 -1.54
C SER A 104 -14.32 -6.98 -0.38
N ILE A 105 -13.71 -6.04 0.34
CA ILE A 105 -14.38 -5.32 1.44
C ILE A 105 -15.50 -4.42 0.92
N ALA A 106 -15.27 -3.73 -0.19
CA ALA A 106 -16.32 -2.93 -0.83
C ALA A 106 -17.51 -3.78 -1.28
N ASP A 107 -17.27 -4.99 -1.82
CA ASP A 107 -18.29 -5.94 -2.23
C ASP A 107 -19.14 -6.41 -1.03
N ASP A 108 -18.54 -6.57 0.14
CA ASP A 108 -19.27 -6.87 1.38
C ASP A 108 -20.14 -5.71 1.85
N LEU A 109 -19.69 -4.48 1.70
CA LEU A 109 -20.50 -3.29 2.00
C LEU A 109 -21.69 -3.12 1.07
N VAL A 110 -21.57 -3.59 -0.18
CA VAL A 110 -22.64 -3.50 -1.19
C VAL A 110 -23.75 -4.52 -0.96
N LYS A 111 -23.50 -5.65 -0.30
CA LYS A 111 -24.48 -6.76 -0.13
C LYS A 111 -25.85 -6.32 0.39
N ASN A 112 -25.88 -5.29 1.21
CA ASN A 112 -27.11 -4.79 1.85
C ASN A 112 -27.48 -3.37 1.37
N ASN A 113 -26.93 -2.91 0.25
CA ASN A 113 -27.18 -1.61 -0.32
C ASN A 113 -28.04 -1.78 -1.61
N TYR A 114 -29.05 -0.90 -1.80
CA TYR A 114 -29.80 -0.85 -3.05
C TYR A 114 -28.97 -0.32 -4.23
N LYS A 115 -27.91 0.45 -3.95
CA LYS A 115 -26.87 0.81 -4.92
C LYS A 115 -25.83 -0.29 -4.93
N ASN A 116 -25.27 -0.61 -6.09
CA ASN A 116 -24.31 -1.71 -6.26
C ASN A 116 -23.03 -1.32 -6.98
N LYS A 117 -22.84 -0.01 -7.28
CA LYS A 117 -21.65 0.47 -8.00
C LYS A 117 -20.49 0.73 -7.05
N ILE A 118 -19.37 0.08 -7.33
CA ILE A 118 -18.08 0.32 -6.70
C ILE A 118 -17.26 1.21 -7.63
N ILE A 119 -16.98 2.43 -7.22
CA ILE A 119 -16.23 3.41 -8.03
C ILE A 119 -14.75 3.33 -7.69
N ILE A 120 -13.91 3.24 -8.72
CA ILE A 120 -12.46 3.28 -8.61
C ILE A 120 -11.93 4.33 -9.58
N LEU A 121 -11.17 5.30 -9.05
CA LEU A 121 -10.56 6.34 -9.86
C LEU A 121 -9.18 5.87 -10.31
N VAL A 122 -8.90 5.99 -11.59
CA VAL A 122 -7.63 5.52 -12.19
C VAL A 122 -7.11 6.58 -13.15
N SER A 123 -5.83 6.89 -13.07
CA SER A 123 -5.17 7.75 -14.05
C SER A 123 -5.20 7.12 -15.45
N GLU A 124 -5.41 7.92 -16.48
CA GLU A 124 -5.39 7.49 -17.89
C GLU A 124 -4.10 6.71 -18.22
N ASN A 125 -3.00 7.11 -17.62
CA ASN A 125 -1.68 6.52 -17.88
C ASN A 125 -1.40 5.21 -17.10
N ASN A 126 -2.27 4.82 -16.14
CA ASN A 126 -2.09 3.60 -15.37
C ASN A 126 -2.78 2.39 -16.04
N GLY A 127 -2.21 1.94 -17.16
CA GLY A 127 -2.73 0.82 -17.94
C GLY A 127 -2.68 -0.51 -17.19
N GLU A 128 -1.75 -0.69 -16.25
CA GLU A 128 -1.63 -1.92 -15.46
C GLU A 128 -2.80 -2.06 -14.49
N LEU A 129 -3.06 -1.04 -13.67
CA LEU A 129 -4.20 -1.05 -12.76
C LEU A 129 -5.52 -1.26 -13.51
N LYS A 130 -5.69 -0.60 -14.67
CA LYS A 130 -6.88 -0.80 -15.52
C LYS A 130 -7.04 -2.25 -15.99
N ARG A 131 -5.95 -2.90 -16.43
CA ARG A 131 -5.99 -4.32 -16.84
C ARG A 131 -6.39 -5.22 -15.66
N ASN A 132 -5.78 -5.02 -14.49
CA ASN A 132 -6.09 -5.80 -13.29
C ASN A 132 -7.56 -5.63 -12.87
N LEU A 133 -8.05 -4.39 -12.84
CA LEU A 133 -9.45 -4.11 -12.51
C LEU A 133 -10.44 -4.72 -13.50
N ASN A 134 -10.15 -4.68 -14.79
CA ASN A 134 -11.00 -5.30 -15.81
C ASN A 134 -11.05 -6.82 -15.68
N ALA A 135 -9.95 -7.48 -15.29
CA ALA A 135 -9.93 -8.91 -15.01
C ALA A 135 -10.81 -9.28 -13.80
N ILE A 136 -10.84 -8.44 -12.77
CA ILE A 136 -11.61 -8.69 -11.55
C ILE A 136 -13.11 -8.39 -11.75
N LYS A 137 -13.44 -7.44 -12.62
CA LYS A 137 -14.78 -6.88 -12.81
C LYS A 137 -15.86 -7.95 -13.03
N SER A 138 -15.52 -9.06 -13.70
CA SER A 138 -16.44 -10.17 -13.97
C SER A 138 -16.66 -11.09 -12.77
N LEU A 139 -15.88 -10.98 -11.70
CA LEU A 139 -15.87 -11.93 -10.58
C LEU A 139 -16.63 -11.42 -9.35
N LYS A 140 -17.09 -10.16 -9.35
CA LYS A 140 -17.68 -9.53 -8.17
C LYS A 140 -19.16 -9.23 -8.30
N ARG A 141 -19.87 -9.23 -7.17
CA ARG A 141 -21.32 -8.92 -7.09
C ARG A 141 -21.60 -7.45 -7.35
N GLY A 142 -20.73 -6.57 -6.84
CA GLY A 142 -20.77 -5.14 -7.11
C GLY A 142 -20.33 -4.85 -8.54
N GLN A 143 -20.99 -3.89 -9.18
CA GLN A 143 -20.57 -3.39 -10.48
C GLN A 143 -19.37 -2.45 -10.30
N ILE A 144 -18.20 -2.87 -10.72
CA ILE A 144 -17.00 -2.02 -10.71
C ILE A 144 -17.10 -1.03 -11.88
N GLU A 145 -17.13 0.25 -11.54
CA GLU A 145 -17.03 1.35 -12.49
C GLU A 145 -15.64 2.01 -12.37
N ILE A 146 -14.84 1.87 -13.42
CA ILE A 146 -13.53 2.49 -13.51
C ILE A 146 -13.74 3.88 -14.10
N VAL A 147 -13.40 4.92 -13.33
CA VAL A 147 -13.47 6.31 -13.76
C VAL A 147 -12.06 6.78 -14.09
N GLU A 148 -11.79 6.97 -15.37
CA GLU A 148 -10.49 7.47 -15.83
C GLU A 148 -10.36 8.96 -15.58
N ILE A 149 -9.22 9.36 -15.04
CA ILE A 149 -8.83 10.74 -14.81
C ILE A 149 -7.69 11.08 -15.77
N LYS A 150 -7.91 12.01 -16.66
CA LYS A 150 -6.90 12.53 -17.60
C LYS A 150 -6.02 13.58 -16.93
N PRO A 151 -4.81 13.84 -17.45
CA PRO A 151 -3.91 14.85 -16.88
C PRO A 151 -4.52 16.25 -16.77
N ASP A 152 -5.38 16.62 -17.72
CA ASP A 152 -6.02 17.94 -17.78
C ASP A 152 -7.40 17.98 -17.10
N ASP A 153 -7.85 16.86 -16.53
CA ASP A 153 -9.15 16.80 -15.87
C ASP A 153 -9.12 17.49 -14.50
N VAL A 154 -10.18 18.21 -14.24
CA VAL A 154 -10.51 18.64 -12.88
C VAL A 154 -11.18 17.46 -12.17
N VAL A 155 -10.42 16.72 -11.40
CA VAL A 155 -10.83 15.48 -10.68
C VAL A 155 -12.22 15.64 -10.05
N THR A 156 -12.47 16.79 -9.43
CA THR A 156 -13.73 17.10 -8.75
C THR A 156 -14.95 17.05 -9.68
N LYS A 157 -14.84 17.57 -10.89
CA LYS A 157 -15.94 17.58 -11.86
C LYS A 157 -16.21 16.21 -12.47
N VAL A 158 -15.17 15.42 -12.68
CA VAL A 158 -15.30 14.07 -13.26
C VAL A 158 -15.99 13.15 -12.26
N VAL A 159 -15.59 13.20 -11.00
CA VAL A 159 -16.04 12.27 -9.96
C VAL A 159 -17.47 12.58 -9.48
N GLU A 160 -17.90 13.84 -9.46
CA GLU A 160 -19.20 14.23 -8.94
C GLU A 160 -20.37 13.47 -9.60
N LYS A 161 -20.31 13.26 -10.92
CA LYS A 161 -21.33 12.50 -11.64
C LYS A 161 -21.35 11.02 -11.25
N SER A 162 -20.19 10.43 -11.02
CA SER A 162 -20.05 9.01 -10.67
C SER A 162 -20.54 8.73 -9.25
N LEU A 163 -20.36 9.69 -8.31
CA LEU A 163 -20.80 9.53 -6.93
C LEU A 163 -22.32 9.43 -6.76
N PHE A 164 -23.10 10.00 -7.67
CA PHE A 164 -24.57 10.03 -7.55
C PHE A 164 -25.19 8.62 -7.42
N ASN A 165 -24.68 7.62 -8.16
CA ASN A 165 -25.14 6.24 -8.13
C ASN A 165 -24.16 5.28 -7.45
N ALA A 166 -23.10 5.79 -6.83
CA ALA A 166 -22.10 4.97 -6.17
C ALA A 166 -22.66 4.33 -4.89
N ALA A 167 -22.28 3.11 -4.64
CA ALA A 167 -22.44 2.41 -3.36
C ALA A 167 -21.20 2.56 -2.49
N VAL A 168 -20.01 2.51 -3.09
CA VAL A 168 -18.72 2.61 -2.43
C VAL A 168 -17.72 3.30 -3.35
N LEU A 169 -16.83 4.09 -2.78
CA LEU A 169 -15.66 4.66 -3.44
C LEU A 169 -14.39 4.04 -2.85
N ILE A 170 -13.49 3.55 -3.69
CA ILE A 170 -12.21 2.97 -3.26
C ILE A 170 -11.07 3.95 -3.56
N SER A 171 -10.21 4.19 -2.58
CA SER A 171 -8.95 4.90 -2.82
C SER A 171 -7.89 3.96 -3.36
N THR A 172 -7.07 4.46 -4.28
CA THR A 172 -5.95 3.75 -4.89
C THR A 172 -4.64 4.46 -4.58
N ASP A 173 -3.52 3.91 -5.06
CA ASP A 173 -2.18 4.48 -4.89
C ASP A 173 -1.86 5.61 -5.88
N GLU A 174 -2.86 6.14 -6.55
CA GLU A 174 -2.76 7.24 -7.49
C GLU A 174 -2.55 8.58 -6.77
N GLU A 175 -1.29 8.95 -6.52
CA GLU A 175 -0.94 10.16 -5.77
C GLU A 175 -1.54 11.44 -6.38
N ASN A 176 -1.59 11.54 -7.71
CA ASN A 176 -2.17 12.68 -8.42
C ASN A 176 -3.69 12.82 -8.18
N ILE A 177 -4.38 11.72 -7.86
CA ILE A 177 -5.82 11.69 -7.55
C ILE A 177 -6.06 11.81 -6.05
N TRP A 178 -5.34 11.01 -5.26
CA TRP A 178 -5.60 10.78 -3.84
C TRP A 178 -4.65 11.51 -2.89
N SER A 179 -4.05 12.62 -3.30
CA SER A 179 -3.19 13.42 -2.43
C SER A 179 -3.74 14.84 -2.17
N GLY A 180 -3.21 15.48 -1.13
CA GLY A 180 -3.43 16.89 -0.83
C GLY A 180 -4.90 17.31 -0.74
N SER A 181 -5.26 18.35 -1.48
CA SER A 181 -6.60 18.91 -1.51
C SER A 181 -7.63 18.02 -2.21
N ASN A 182 -7.18 17.25 -3.21
CA ASN A 182 -8.06 16.35 -3.96
C ASN A 182 -8.63 15.26 -3.04
N ALA A 183 -7.77 14.59 -2.26
CA ALA A 183 -8.21 13.55 -1.32
C ALA A 183 -9.24 14.08 -0.31
N LYS A 184 -8.98 15.25 0.27
CA LYS A 184 -9.92 15.89 1.22
C LYS A 184 -11.26 16.21 0.56
N TRP A 185 -11.22 16.71 -0.65
CA TRP A 185 -12.44 17.03 -1.40
C TRP A 185 -13.22 15.75 -1.75
N LEU A 186 -12.54 14.72 -2.26
CA LEU A 186 -13.15 13.43 -2.59
C LEU A 186 -13.86 12.80 -1.39
N LEU A 187 -13.20 12.77 -0.23
CA LEU A 187 -13.80 12.26 1.01
C LEU A 187 -15.03 13.08 1.42
N ARG A 188 -14.95 14.40 1.33
CA ARG A 188 -16.08 15.29 1.65
C ARG A 188 -17.25 15.08 0.71
N GLN A 189 -17.01 14.98 -0.61
CA GLN A 189 -18.07 14.75 -1.59
C GLN A 189 -18.68 13.36 -1.45
N ALA A 190 -17.86 12.33 -1.25
CA ALA A 190 -18.37 11.00 -0.97
C ALA A 190 -19.30 11.00 0.25
N TYR A 191 -18.91 11.67 1.33
CA TYR A 191 -19.74 11.83 2.53
C TYR A 191 -21.06 12.56 2.23
N ASN A 192 -21.03 13.67 1.47
CA ASN A 192 -22.24 14.44 1.09
C ASN A 192 -23.22 13.61 0.25
N HIS A 193 -22.70 12.69 -0.58
CA HIS A 193 -23.49 11.76 -1.39
C HIS A 193 -23.87 10.47 -0.65
N GLN A 194 -23.57 10.37 0.65
CA GLN A 194 -23.80 9.16 1.47
C GLN A 194 -23.06 7.93 0.90
N VAL A 195 -21.88 8.14 0.29
CA VAL A 195 -21.04 7.10 -0.29
C VAL A 195 -19.87 6.82 0.67
N PRO A 196 -19.79 5.63 1.26
CA PRO A 196 -18.65 5.25 2.08
C PRO A 196 -17.38 5.14 1.24
N VAL A 197 -16.25 5.48 1.85
CA VAL A 197 -14.94 5.33 1.24
C VAL A 197 -14.18 4.20 1.91
N VAL A 198 -13.63 3.29 1.12
CA VAL A 198 -12.64 2.29 1.53
C VAL A 198 -11.27 2.83 1.18
N GLY A 199 -10.49 3.16 2.20
CA GLY A 199 -9.17 3.76 2.07
C GLY A 199 -8.05 2.71 2.11
N ASN A 200 -6.97 2.94 1.39
CA ASN A 200 -5.79 2.07 1.33
C ASN A 200 -4.69 2.43 2.35
N SER A 201 -4.97 3.33 3.27
CA SER A 201 -4.03 3.69 4.33
C SER A 201 -4.73 4.27 5.56
N LYS A 202 -4.10 4.15 6.72
CA LYS A 202 -4.62 4.67 8.00
C LYS A 202 -4.92 6.18 7.99
N ARG A 203 -4.24 6.95 7.15
CA ARG A 203 -4.48 8.40 7.00
C ARG A 203 -5.89 8.70 6.47
N PHE A 204 -6.43 7.84 5.59
CA PHE A 204 -7.79 8.02 5.06
C PHE A 204 -8.85 7.85 6.13
N LEU A 205 -8.66 6.93 7.09
CA LEU A 205 -9.57 6.78 8.22
C LEU A 205 -9.69 8.09 9.02
N LYS A 206 -8.55 8.72 9.33
CA LYS A 206 -8.51 10.02 10.02
C LYS A 206 -9.12 11.14 9.20
N ALA A 207 -9.06 11.06 7.87
CA ALA A 207 -9.59 12.04 6.96
C ALA A 207 -11.08 11.88 6.62
N GLY A 208 -11.74 10.79 7.10
CA GLY A 208 -13.18 10.58 6.96
C GLY A 208 -13.60 9.38 6.11
N ALA A 209 -12.69 8.48 5.74
CA ALA A 209 -13.07 7.19 5.17
C ALA A 209 -13.84 6.35 6.21
N LEU A 210 -14.75 5.49 5.73
CA LEU A 210 -15.49 4.55 6.56
C LEU A 210 -14.59 3.42 7.06
N ILE A 211 -13.80 2.87 6.14
CA ILE A 211 -12.88 1.75 6.40
C ILE A 211 -11.52 2.12 5.84
N SER A 212 -10.47 1.68 6.50
CA SER A 212 -9.12 1.68 5.94
C SER A 212 -8.49 0.31 6.04
N VAL A 213 -7.85 -0.12 4.95
CA VAL A 213 -7.16 -1.39 4.80
C VAL A 213 -5.70 -1.10 4.54
N TYR A 214 -4.82 -1.51 5.42
CA TYR A 214 -3.40 -1.20 5.34
C TYR A 214 -2.58 -2.27 6.09
N SER A 215 -1.27 -2.29 5.89
CA SER A 215 -0.38 -3.07 6.76
C SER A 215 0.17 -2.18 7.87
N SER A 216 0.18 -2.70 9.10
CA SER A 216 0.84 -2.00 10.21
C SER A 216 2.36 -2.04 10.03
N MET A 217 3.04 -1.10 10.69
CA MET A 217 4.50 -1.07 10.71
C MET A 217 5.09 -2.40 11.23
N GLU A 218 4.47 -2.97 12.25
CA GLU A 218 4.87 -4.25 12.83
C GLU A 218 4.78 -5.40 11.81
N LYS A 219 3.64 -5.54 11.12
CA LYS A 219 3.41 -6.58 10.11
C LYS A 219 4.37 -6.45 8.92
N ILE A 220 4.68 -5.22 8.48
CA ILE A 220 5.66 -5.00 7.41
C ILE A 220 7.06 -5.38 7.90
N SER A 221 7.45 -4.99 9.11
CA SER A 221 8.75 -5.34 9.69
C SER A 221 8.89 -6.85 9.86
N GLU A 222 7.85 -7.54 10.31
CA GLU A 222 7.81 -8.99 10.43
C GLU A 222 7.99 -9.68 9.07
N THR A 223 7.22 -9.27 8.07
CA THR A 223 7.36 -9.81 6.70
C THR A 223 8.75 -9.54 6.13
N THR A 224 9.32 -8.36 6.39
CA THR A 224 10.68 -8.02 5.97
C THR A 224 11.71 -8.94 6.64
N SER A 225 11.58 -9.16 7.96
CA SER A 225 12.51 -10.01 8.69
C SER A 225 12.45 -11.47 8.26
N LEU A 226 11.27 -11.98 7.89
CA LEU A 226 11.12 -13.33 7.33
C LEU A 226 11.86 -13.48 6.01
N LEU A 227 11.76 -12.50 5.09
CA LEU A 227 12.51 -12.53 3.83
C LEU A 227 14.04 -12.41 4.05
N ILE A 228 14.46 -11.60 5.02
CA ILE A 228 15.87 -11.52 5.40
C ILE A 228 16.35 -12.88 5.95
N GLY A 229 15.56 -13.52 6.84
CA GLY A 229 15.86 -14.84 7.37
C GLY A 229 16.03 -15.89 6.27
N GLN A 230 15.11 -15.94 5.30
CA GLN A 230 15.24 -16.85 4.15
C GLN A 230 16.51 -16.59 3.33
N TRP A 231 16.85 -15.32 3.10
CA TRP A 231 18.10 -15.00 2.41
C TRP A 231 19.33 -15.41 3.21
N LEU A 232 19.30 -15.31 4.53
CA LEU A 232 20.41 -15.73 5.39
C LEU A 232 20.64 -17.25 5.35
N ASP A 233 19.56 -18.02 5.23
CA ASP A 233 19.62 -19.48 5.14
C ASP A 233 20.06 -19.95 3.76
N ASP A 234 19.53 -19.32 2.69
CA ASP A 234 19.68 -19.77 1.30
C ASP A 234 20.81 -19.05 0.55
N GLY A 235 21.27 -17.89 1.02
CA GLY A 235 22.24 -17.01 0.34
C GLY A 235 21.65 -16.27 -0.88
N ILE A 236 20.37 -16.48 -1.20
CA ILE A 236 19.67 -15.88 -2.33
C ILE A 236 18.24 -15.52 -1.92
N ILE A 237 17.63 -14.54 -2.63
CA ILE A 237 16.20 -14.26 -2.50
C ILE A 237 15.43 -15.28 -3.35
N THR A 238 14.77 -16.22 -2.71
CA THR A 238 13.95 -17.26 -3.37
C THR A 238 12.55 -16.74 -3.68
N ASN A 239 11.98 -15.94 -2.77
CA ASN A 239 10.69 -15.29 -2.95
C ASN A 239 10.88 -13.90 -3.57
N THR A 240 10.97 -13.83 -4.89
CA THR A 240 11.17 -12.59 -5.63
C THR A 240 9.86 -11.83 -5.88
N GLY A 241 9.97 -10.54 -6.17
CA GLY A 241 8.84 -9.69 -6.57
C GLY A 241 8.18 -8.95 -5.42
N ILE A 242 6.92 -8.54 -5.63
CA ILE A 242 6.17 -7.72 -4.68
C ILE A 242 5.42 -8.60 -3.67
N HIS A 243 5.62 -8.31 -2.39
CA HIS A 243 4.96 -8.95 -1.25
C HIS A 243 4.06 -7.95 -0.53
N TYR A 244 2.95 -8.47 -0.01
CA TYR A 244 2.03 -7.73 0.82
C TYR A 244 2.03 -8.31 2.23
N ALA A 245 2.40 -7.49 3.20
CA ALA A 245 2.28 -7.91 4.60
C ALA A 245 0.79 -8.09 4.98
N PRO A 246 0.47 -8.89 6.00
CA PRO A 246 -0.90 -9.07 6.46
C PRO A 246 -1.61 -7.74 6.68
N SER A 247 -2.88 -7.66 6.30
CA SER A 247 -3.65 -6.42 6.42
C SER A 247 -4.15 -6.17 7.84
N THR A 248 -4.44 -4.92 8.11
CA THR A 248 -5.22 -4.44 9.24
C THR A 248 -6.40 -3.68 8.69
N ILE A 249 -7.59 -3.97 9.21
CA ILE A 249 -8.83 -3.31 8.83
C ILE A 249 -9.30 -2.46 10.02
N ASP A 250 -9.34 -1.15 9.84
CA ASP A 250 -9.86 -0.23 10.83
C ASP A 250 -11.15 0.41 10.34
N VAL A 251 -12.12 0.56 11.24
CA VAL A 251 -13.44 1.16 10.95
C VAL A 251 -13.60 2.50 11.68
N ASN A 252 -14.04 3.52 10.95
CA ASN A 252 -14.40 4.81 11.52
C ASN A 252 -15.84 4.76 12.08
N LYS A 253 -15.96 4.50 13.38
CA LYS A 253 -17.26 4.38 14.08
C LYS A 253 -18.12 5.66 13.99
N SER A 254 -17.53 6.83 13.84
CA SER A 254 -18.25 8.10 13.69
C SER A 254 -18.86 8.22 12.30
N VAL A 255 -18.10 7.91 11.25
CA VAL A 255 -18.58 7.88 9.86
C VAL A 255 -19.62 6.77 9.69
N ALA A 256 -19.40 5.60 10.28
CA ALA A 256 -20.36 4.49 10.24
C ALA A 256 -21.73 4.90 10.79
N ARG A 257 -21.76 5.58 11.92
CA ARG A 257 -23.00 6.11 12.50
C ARG A 257 -23.65 7.16 11.62
N ALA A 258 -22.87 8.08 11.07
CA ALA A 258 -23.37 9.16 10.22
C ALA A 258 -23.94 8.65 8.89
N LEU A 259 -23.39 7.58 8.34
CA LEU A 259 -23.86 6.93 7.13
C LEU A 259 -24.89 5.80 7.40
N ASN A 260 -25.33 5.61 8.64
CA ASN A 260 -26.29 4.57 9.07
C ASN A 260 -25.85 3.14 8.71
N TYR A 261 -24.54 2.86 8.71
CA TYR A 261 -24.04 1.51 8.49
C TYR A 261 -24.29 0.59 9.68
N ASN A 262 -24.72 -0.63 9.40
CA ASN A 262 -25.02 -1.64 10.41
C ASN A 262 -23.73 -2.09 11.11
N LYS A 263 -23.73 -2.04 12.45
CA LYS A 263 -22.61 -2.44 13.29
C LYS A 263 -22.19 -3.91 13.05
N ASN A 264 -23.12 -4.79 12.76
CA ASN A 264 -22.84 -6.22 12.60
C ASN A 264 -21.98 -6.49 11.34
N ILE A 265 -22.21 -5.75 10.23
CA ILE A 265 -21.40 -5.87 9.01
C ILE A 265 -19.96 -5.40 9.28
N LEU A 266 -19.83 -4.29 10.03
CA LEU A 266 -18.52 -3.72 10.33
C LEU A 266 -17.72 -4.59 11.31
N GLN A 267 -18.39 -5.28 12.24
CA GLN A 267 -17.74 -6.22 13.16
C GLN A 267 -17.23 -7.47 12.44
N THR A 268 -17.96 -7.98 11.44
CA THR A 268 -17.49 -9.12 10.64
C THR A 268 -16.21 -8.77 9.86
N LEU A 269 -16.09 -7.54 9.37
CA LEU A 269 -14.91 -7.08 8.63
C LEU A 269 -13.67 -6.84 9.52
N GLU A 270 -13.87 -6.54 10.83
CA GLU A 270 -12.77 -6.37 11.81
C GLU A 270 -12.19 -7.73 12.27
N VAL A 271 -12.87 -8.85 12.00
CA VAL A 271 -12.49 -10.21 12.50
C VAL A 271 -11.79 -11.06 11.43
N ASP A 272 -11.89 -10.71 10.14
CA ASP A 272 -11.23 -11.42 9.06
C ASP A 272 -9.73 -11.04 8.97
N GLU A 273 -8.95 -11.48 9.96
CA GLU A 273 -7.48 -11.51 9.96
C GLU A 273 -6.93 -12.93 9.84
#